data_dd03810615c56448bf003fe41e90fd52
#
_entry.id   dd03810615c56448bf003fe41e90fd52
#
_cell.length_a   1.000
_cell.length_b   1.000
_cell.length_c   1.000
_cell.angle_alpha   90.00
_cell.angle_beta   90.00
_cell.angle_gamma   90.00
#
_symmetry.space_group_name_H-M   'P 1'
#
loop_
_entity.id
_entity.type
_entity.pdbx_description
1 polymer ?
#
loop_
_entity_poly.entity_id
_entity_poly.type
_entity_poly.pdbx_seq_one_letter_code
_entity_poly.pdbx_strand_id
1 'polypeptide(L)'
;KVSDKKFNEALKEAKNYSSEVIIEKSFNGPEYTVALLKGKPLTPLQILHDPIRGFYDYEAKYNSQNTQKIKIEDESIVKRLKEISEKVFDCLNCKTWARVDFVSEGEKLAVIEINSVPGFTAKSLFPLAAKYSGIEYKELISLIIEDC
;
A
#
# COMPACT_ATOMS: atom_id res chain seq x y z
N LYS A 1 11.50 7.43 9.32
CA LYS A 1 12.68 7.79 8.49
C LYS A 1 13.76 8.40 9.38
N VAL A 2 14.99 7.93 9.25
CA VAL A 2 16.13 8.34 10.09
C VAL A 2 17.14 9.06 9.22
N SER A 3 17.65 10.22 9.69
CA SER A 3 18.77 10.89 9.03
C SER A 3 20.10 10.23 9.40
N ASP A 4 21.11 10.35 8.55
CA ASP A 4 22.45 9.77 8.79
C ASP A 4 23.05 10.17 10.15
N LYS A 5 22.76 11.39 10.61
CA LYS A 5 23.22 11.88 11.93
C LYS A 5 22.58 11.14 13.11
N LYS A 6 21.39 10.55 12.95
CA LYS A 6 20.65 9.82 14.00
C LYS A 6 20.66 8.31 13.80
N PHE A 7 21.40 7.80 12.81
CA PHE A 7 21.39 6.40 12.46
C PHE A 7 21.79 5.48 13.62
N ASN A 8 22.90 5.79 14.29
CA ASN A 8 23.38 4.97 15.41
C ASN A 8 22.45 4.98 16.62
N GLU A 9 21.80 6.11 16.89
CA GLU A 9 20.81 6.22 17.97
C GLU A 9 19.58 5.37 17.65
N ALA A 10 19.04 5.49 16.43
CA ALA A 10 17.90 4.71 15.98
C ALA A 10 18.19 3.20 15.94
N LEU A 11 19.39 2.82 15.50
CA LEU A 11 19.82 1.43 15.50
C LEU A 11 19.91 0.86 16.92
N LYS A 12 20.44 1.63 17.87
CA LYS A 12 20.49 1.25 19.28
C LYS A 12 19.10 1.10 19.87
N GLU A 13 18.20 2.02 19.56
CA GLU A 13 16.81 1.95 20.00
C GLU A 13 16.08 0.72 19.42
N ALA A 14 16.20 0.47 18.11
CA ALA A 14 15.58 -0.68 17.46
C ALA A 14 16.07 -2.03 18.06
N LYS A 15 17.34 -2.12 18.44
CA LYS A 15 17.91 -3.32 19.10
C LYS A 15 17.34 -3.60 20.50
N ASN A 16 16.64 -2.66 21.13
CA ASN A 16 15.94 -2.91 22.39
C ASN A 16 14.68 -3.78 22.18
N TYR A 17 14.15 -3.85 20.94
CA TYR A 17 12.93 -4.58 20.59
C TYR A 17 13.22 -5.91 19.89
N SER A 18 14.34 -6.01 19.16
CA SER A 18 14.73 -7.24 18.44
C SER A 18 16.25 -7.33 18.28
N SER A 19 16.78 -8.54 18.29
CA SER A 19 18.19 -8.81 17.95
C SER A 19 18.52 -8.54 16.47
N GLU A 20 17.50 -8.66 15.60
CA GLU A 20 17.61 -8.40 14.17
C GLU A 20 16.90 -7.08 13.83
N VAL A 21 17.56 -6.24 13.04
CA VAL A 21 17.04 -4.93 12.63
C VAL A 21 17.06 -4.83 11.11
N ILE A 22 15.94 -4.49 10.51
CA ILE A 22 15.83 -4.24 9.08
C ILE A 22 16.22 -2.79 8.81
N ILE A 23 17.12 -2.61 7.85
CA ILE A 23 17.58 -1.30 7.39
C ILE A 23 17.27 -1.21 5.89
N GLU A 24 16.42 -0.27 5.52
CA GLU A 24 15.96 -0.10 4.15
C GLU A 24 16.25 1.32 3.64
N LYS A 25 16.40 1.44 2.32
CA LYS A 25 16.50 2.76 1.68
C LYS A 25 15.22 3.55 1.93
N SER A 26 15.34 4.78 2.40
CA SER A 26 14.20 5.68 2.53
C SER A 26 13.85 6.31 1.18
N PHE A 27 12.59 6.21 0.79
CA PHE A 27 12.00 6.93 -0.32
C PHE A 27 11.19 8.12 0.18
N ASN A 28 11.20 9.24 -0.55
CA ASN A 28 10.55 10.49 -0.15
C ASN A 28 9.44 10.95 -1.11
N GLY A 29 9.05 10.10 -2.04
CA GLY A 29 7.99 10.40 -3.00
C GLY A 29 6.61 9.92 -2.55
N PRO A 30 5.62 10.06 -3.44
CA PRO A 30 4.26 9.59 -3.23
C PRO A 30 4.17 8.09 -2.92
N GLU A 31 3.21 7.75 -2.07
CA GLU A 31 2.84 6.36 -1.80
C GLU A 31 1.59 5.99 -2.60
N TYR A 32 1.57 4.74 -3.07
CA TYR A 32 0.46 4.20 -3.85
C TYR A 32 0.07 2.82 -3.34
N THR A 33 -1.15 2.41 -3.65
CA THR A 33 -1.63 1.08 -3.33
C THR A 33 -2.47 0.53 -4.47
N VAL A 34 -2.33 -0.77 -4.72
CA VAL A 34 -3.11 -1.51 -5.71
C VAL A 34 -3.73 -2.72 -5.06
N ALA A 35 -5.05 -2.76 -5.06
CA ALA A 35 -5.80 -3.95 -4.67
C ALA A 35 -5.94 -4.88 -5.89
N LEU A 36 -5.80 -6.19 -5.66
CA LEU A 36 -6.02 -7.22 -6.68
C LEU A 36 -7.11 -8.17 -6.22
N LEU A 37 -8.03 -8.47 -7.11
CA LEU A 37 -9.07 -9.46 -6.93
C LEU A 37 -8.95 -10.53 -8.00
N LYS A 38 -8.75 -11.79 -7.61
CA LYS A 38 -8.53 -12.93 -8.53
C LYS A 38 -7.40 -12.62 -9.55
N GLY A 39 -6.30 -12.04 -9.05
CA GLY A 39 -5.15 -11.65 -9.87
C GLY A 39 -5.34 -10.39 -10.73
N LYS A 40 -6.55 -9.80 -10.78
CA LYS A 40 -6.83 -8.60 -11.57
C LYS A 40 -6.68 -7.34 -10.73
N PRO A 41 -5.82 -6.38 -11.14
CA PRO A 41 -5.66 -5.12 -10.44
C PRO A 41 -6.91 -4.25 -10.56
N LEU A 42 -7.40 -3.78 -9.43
CA LEU A 42 -8.43 -2.77 -9.32
C LEU A 42 -7.85 -1.36 -9.56
N THR A 43 -8.65 -0.33 -9.40
CA THR A 43 -8.20 1.07 -9.55
C THR A 43 -7.11 1.39 -8.53
N PRO A 44 -5.87 1.73 -8.97
CA PRO A 44 -4.81 2.15 -8.07
C PRO A 44 -5.16 3.45 -7.36
N LEU A 45 -4.70 3.58 -6.12
CA LEU A 45 -4.92 4.77 -5.31
C LEU A 45 -3.58 5.39 -4.91
N GLN A 46 -3.54 6.72 -4.86
CA GLN A 46 -2.48 7.47 -4.22
C GLN A 46 -2.87 7.81 -2.78
N ILE A 47 -1.93 7.67 -1.87
CA ILE A 47 -2.08 8.02 -0.46
C ILE A 47 -1.41 9.37 -0.25
N LEU A 48 -2.21 10.40 0.03
CA LEU A 48 -1.72 11.72 0.38
C LEU A 48 -1.64 11.80 1.91
N HIS A 49 -0.42 11.93 2.41
CA HIS A 49 -0.18 12.07 3.84
C HIS A 49 -0.57 13.46 4.33
N ASP A 50 -0.89 13.54 5.61
CA ASP A 50 -1.01 14.82 6.30
C ASP A 50 0.34 15.55 6.23
N PRO A 51 0.39 16.78 5.66
CA PRO A 51 1.63 17.55 5.54
C PRO A 51 2.35 17.80 6.87
N ILE A 52 1.61 17.74 7.98
CA ILE A 52 2.16 17.96 9.33
C ILE A 52 2.95 16.77 9.83
N ARG A 53 2.64 15.53 9.39
CA ARG A 53 3.24 14.29 9.92
C ARG A 53 4.30 13.65 9.01
N GLY A 54 4.28 13.92 7.73
CA GLY A 54 5.35 13.56 6.77
C GLY A 54 5.51 12.08 6.42
N PHE A 55 4.78 11.15 7.05
CA PHE A 55 4.80 9.70 6.73
C PHE A 55 3.55 8.97 7.23
N TYR A 56 3.28 7.81 6.63
CA TYR A 56 2.11 6.99 6.86
C TYR A 56 2.37 6.00 8.00
N ASP A 57 2.24 6.46 9.24
CA ASP A 57 2.35 5.64 10.44
C ASP A 57 1.01 4.98 10.83
N TYR A 58 1.02 4.23 11.93
CA TYR A 58 -0.18 3.55 12.44
C TYR A 58 -1.33 4.52 12.76
N GLU A 59 -1.04 5.69 13.29
CA GLU A 59 -2.06 6.71 13.56
C GLU A 59 -2.61 7.33 12.29
N ALA A 60 -1.77 7.55 11.27
CA ALA A 60 -2.21 8.03 9.96
C ALA A 60 -3.12 7.01 9.26
N LYS A 61 -2.85 5.70 9.45
CA LYS A 61 -3.70 4.61 8.90
C LYS A 61 -5.12 4.61 9.47
N TYR A 62 -5.29 4.88 10.77
CA TYR A 62 -6.55 4.62 11.46
C TYR A 62 -7.23 5.86 12.05
N ASN A 63 -6.47 6.89 12.41
CA ASN A 63 -6.97 8.03 13.18
C ASN A 63 -6.83 9.39 12.48
N SER A 64 -6.08 9.52 11.38
CA SER A 64 -5.92 10.80 10.70
C SER A 64 -7.12 11.11 9.79
N GLN A 65 -7.83 12.18 10.11
CA GLN A 65 -8.88 12.74 9.24
C GLN A 65 -8.29 13.42 7.99
N ASN A 66 -6.98 13.67 7.96
CA ASN A 66 -6.30 14.41 6.91
C ASN A 66 -5.58 13.53 5.87
N THR A 67 -5.51 12.21 6.08
CA THR A 67 -4.98 11.29 5.06
C THR A 67 -6.02 11.10 3.97
N GLN A 68 -5.74 11.62 2.78
CA GLN A 68 -6.61 11.48 1.62
C GLN A 68 -6.18 10.27 0.77
N LYS A 69 -7.14 9.61 0.19
CA LYS A 69 -6.98 8.48 -0.71
C LYS A 69 -7.64 8.85 -2.02
N ILE A 70 -6.83 9.13 -3.03
CA ILE A 70 -7.31 9.66 -4.29
C ILE A 70 -7.04 8.70 -5.46
N LYS A 71 -7.90 8.80 -6.46
CA LYS A 71 -7.67 8.11 -7.74
C LYS A 71 -6.52 8.79 -8.46
N ILE A 72 -5.67 7.99 -9.12
CA ILE A 72 -4.53 8.49 -9.90
C ILE A 72 -5.01 8.86 -11.30
N GLU A 73 -4.67 10.06 -11.76
CA GLU A 73 -5.01 10.55 -13.09
C GLU A 73 -3.95 10.20 -14.15
N ASP A 74 -2.68 10.04 -13.74
CA ASP A 74 -1.58 9.68 -14.65
C ASP A 74 -1.68 8.21 -15.09
N GLU A 75 -2.15 8.00 -16.31
CA GLU A 75 -2.33 6.67 -16.89
C GLU A 75 -1.03 5.87 -17.01
N SER A 76 0.12 6.54 -17.17
CA SER A 76 1.41 5.86 -17.26
C SER A 76 1.83 5.23 -15.95
N ILE A 77 1.62 5.94 -14.86
CA ILE A 77 1.83 5.45 -13.49
C ILE A 77 0.83 4.34 -13.17
N VAL A 78 -0.45 4.54 -13.50
CA VAL A 78 -1.51 3.53 -13.30
C VAL A 78 -1.15 2.22 -13.99
N LYS A 79 -0.72 2.26 -15.25
CA LYS A 79 -0.31 1.07 -16.01
C LYS A 79 0.84 0.35 -15.34
N ARG A 80 1.91 1.07 -15.00
CA ARG A 80 3.10 0.49 -14.34
C ARG A 80 2.77 -0.13 -12.97
N LEU A 81 1.96 0.54 -12.16
CA LEU A 81 1.51 0.03 -10.87
C LEU A 81 0.75 -1.29 -11.03
N LYS A 82 -0.17 -1.38 -12.00
CA LYS A 82 -0.92 -2.59 -12.30
C LYS A 82 -0.02 -3.74 -12.73
N GLU A 83 0.86 -3.50 -13.71
CA GLU A 83 1.79 -4.51 -14.24
C GLU A 83 2.72 -5.08 -13.15
N ILE A 84 3.24 -4.21 -12.26
CA ILE A 84 4.10 -4.65 -11.16
C ILE A 84 3.27 -5.44 -10.14
N SER A 85 2.07 -4.98 -9.82
CA SER A 85 1.19 -5.65 -8.85
C SER A 85 0.80 -7.05 -9.27
N GLU A 86 0.49 -7.27 -10.55
CA GLU A 86 0.22 -8.60 -11.12
C GLU A 86 1.43 -9.53 -10.94
N LYS A 87 2.62 -9.05 -11.30
CA LYS A 87 3.86 -9.82 -11.11
C LYS A 87 4.12 -10.19 -9.64
N VAL A 88 3.90 -9.25 -8.71
CA VAL A 88 4.07 -9.49 -7.29
C VAL A 88 3.06 -10.52 -6.79
N PHE A 89 1.81 -10.40 -7.21
CA PHE A 89 0.73 -11.32 -6.86
C PHE A 89 1.05 -12.77 -7.30
N ASP A 90 1.49 -12.93 -8.54
CA ASP A 90 1.85 -14.22 -9.11
C ASP A 90 3.11 -14.80 -8.47
N CYS A 91 4.15 -13.98 -8.28
CA CYS A 91 5.43 -14.39 -7.71
C CYS A 91 5.28 -14.96 -6.29
N LEU A 92 4.32 -14.42 -5.52
CA LEU A 92 4.03 -14.87 -4.15
C LEU A 92 2.89 -15.88 -4.08
N ASN A 93 2.43 -16.39 -5.23
CA ASN A 93 1.34 -17.37 -5.33
C ASN A 93 0.06 -16.96 -4.60
N CYS A 94 -0.24 -15.67 -4.58
CA CYS A 94 -1.53 -15.20 -4.09
C CYS A 94 -2.67 -15.75 -4.94
N LYS A 95 -3.87 -15.92 -4.36
CA LYS A 95 -5.00 -16.54 -5.06
C LYS A 95 -6.16 -15.58 -5.23
N THR A 96 -6.94 -15.39 -4.19
CA THR A 96 -8.21 -14.69 -4.26
C THR A 96 -8.05 -13.17 -4.27
N TRP A 97 -7.31 -12.62 -3.32
CA TRP A 97 -7.19 -11.18 -3.13
C TRP A 97 -5.89 -10.80 -2.41
N ALA A 98 -5.38 -9.63 -2.71
CA ALA A 98 -4.23 -9.04 -2.02
C ALA A 98 -4.17 -7.53 -2.27
N ARG A 99 -3.34 -6.82 -1.52
CA ARG A 99 -3.04 -5.41 -1.74
C ARG A 99 -1.53 -5.20 -1.76
N VAL A 100 -1.03 -4.62 -2.83
CA VAL A 100 0.38 -4.27 -3.00
C VAL A 100 0.56 -2.78 -2.73
N ASP A 101 1.47 -2.45 -1.80
CA ASP A 101 1.77 -1.08 -1.41
C ASP A 101 3.11 -0.65 -2.01
N PHE A 102 3.19 0.59 -2.48
CA PHE A 102 4.31 1.15 -3.21
C PHE A 102 4.72 2.51 -2.67
N VAL A 103 5.99 2.84 -2.92
CA VAL A 103 6.51 4.19 -2.77
C VAL A 103 7.29 4.57 -4.03
N SER A 104 7.32 5.84 -4.39
CA SER A 104 8.10 6.33 -5.53
C SER A 104 9.21 7.30 -5.11
N GLU A 105 10.20 7.45 -5.98
CA GLU A 105 11.23 8.49 -5.92
C GLU A 105 11.56 8.90 -7.36
N GLY A 106 11.05 10.05 -7.80
CA GLY A 106 11.03 10.41 -9.21
C GLY A 106 10.26 9.37 -10.03
N GLU A 107 10.88 8.83 -11.08
CA GLU A 107 10.27 7.79 -11.92
C GLU A 107 10.38 6.37 -11.34
N LYS A 108 11.12 6.17 -10.26
CA LYS A 108 11.32 4.84 -9.66
C LYS A 108 10.14 4.49 -8.78
N LEU A 109 9.57 3.31 -9.01
CA LEU A 109 8.59 2.67 -8.14
C LEU A 109 9.27 1.55 -7.36
N ALA A 110 9.05 1.49 -6.06
CA ALA A 110 9.48 0.40 -5.21
C ALA A 110 8.25 -0.23 -4.53
N VAL A 111 8.20 -1.55 -4.53
CA VAL A 111 7.22 -2.31 -3.74
C VAL A 111 7.66 -2.26 -2.29
N ILE A 112 6.77 -1.87 -1.39
CA ILE A 112 7.00 -1.88 0.05
C ILE A 112 6.62 -3.26 0.61
N GLU A 113 5.38 -3.67 0.37
CA GLU A 113 4.82 -4.91 0.90
C GLU A 113 3.65 -5.41 0.07
N ILE A 114 3.29 -6.67 0.27
CA ILE A 114 1.99 -7.23 -0.12
C ILE A 114 1.23 -7.66 1.12
N ASN A 115 -0.03 -7.25 1.18
CA ASN A 115 -0.96 -7.63 2.24
C ASN A 115 -1.90 -8.71 1.70
N SER A 116 -1.71 -9.95 2.12
CA SER A 116 -2.55 -11.09 1.70
C SER A 116 -3.94 -11.11 2.33
N VAL A 117 -4.12 -10.43 3.47
CA VAL A 117 -5.41 -10.21 4.12
C VAL A 117 -5.54 -8.72 4.46
N PRO A 118 -5.80 -7.87 3.45
CA PRO A 118 -5.88 -6.43 3.66
C PRO A 118 -7.10 -6.05 4.49
N GLY A 119 -7.02 -4.90 5.18
CA GLY A 119 -8.15 -4.37 5.95
C GLY A 119 -9.41 -4.23 5.09
N PHE A 120 -10.57 -4.62 5.65
CA PHE A 120 -11.83 -4.79 4.92
C PHE A 120 -13.02 -4.02 5.51
N THR A 121 -12.77 -2.92 6.20
CA THR A 121 -13.85 -2.00 6.60
C THR A 121 -14.28 -1.13 5.42
N ALA A 122 -15.47 -0.54 5.46
CA ALA A 122 -15.95 0.36 4.40
C ALA A 122 -15.00 1.55 4.10
N LYS A 123 -14.11 1.90 5.04
CA LYS A 123 -13.11 2.97 4.87
C LYS A 123 -11.73 2.43 4.46
N SER A 124 -11.56 1.13 4.35
CA SER A 124 -10.29 0.50 4.00
C SER A 124 -9.94 0.70 2.53
N LEU A 125 -8.65 0.65 2.21
CA LEU A 125 -8.11 0.89 0.86
C LEU A 125 -8.64 -0.13 -0.16
N PHE A 126 -8.78 -1.40 0.23
CA PHE A 126 -9.24 -2.44 -0.68
C PHE A 126 -10.70 -2.23 -1.14
N PRO A 127 -11.69 -2.06 -0.24
CA PRO A 127 -13.06 -1.72 -0.65
C PRO A 127 -13.19 -0.40 -1.39
N LEU A 128 -12.34 0.59 -1.07
CA LEU A 128 -12.33 1.86 -1.78
C LEU A 128 -11.85 1.69 -3.24
N ALA A 129 -10.79 0.92 -3.47
CA ALA A 129 -10.30 0.60 -4.81
C ALA A 129 -11.35 -0.18 -5.63
N ALA A 130 -12.05 -1.13 -4.99
CA ALA A 130 -13.15 -1.86 -5.59
C ALA A 130 -14.29 -0.93 -6.03
N LYS A 131 -14.70 -0.01 -5.17
CA LYS A 131 -15.71 0.99 -5.49
C LYS A 131 -15.32 1.86 -6.68
N TYR A 132 -14.08 2.33 -6.76
CA TYR A 132 -13.58 3.08 -7.92
C TYR A 132 -13.49 2.23 -9.20
N SER A 133 -13.47 0.91 -9.06
CA SER A 133 -13.53 -0.05 -10.17
C SER A 133 -14.95 -0.47 -10.52
N GLY A 134 -15.98 0.12 -9.89
CA GLY A 134 -17.40 -0.18 -10.16
C GLY A 134 -17.93 -1.41 -9.42
N ILE A 135 -17.19 -1.93 -8.42
CA ILE A 135 -17.61 -3.08 -7.61
C ILE A 135 -18.11 -2.57 -6.25
N GLU A 136 -19.40 -2.77 -5.99
CA GLU A 136 -19.99 -2.39 -4.72
C GLU A 136 -19.54 -3.33 -3.57
N TYR A 137 -19.56 -2.80 -2.34
CA TYR A 137 -19.00 -3.52 -1.17
C TYR A 137 -19.65 -4.91 -0.97
N LYS A 138 -20.96 -5.02 -1.17
CA LYS A 138 -21.68 -6.29 -1.03
C LYS A 138 -21.26 -7.31 -2.11
N GLU A 139 -21.13 -6.85 -3.33
CA GLU A 139 -20.66 -7.65 -4.46
C GLU A 139 -19.21 -8.11 -4.24
N LEU A 140 -18.34 -7.21 -3.75
CA LEU A 140 -16.97 -7.53 -3.42
C LEU A 140 -16.85 -8.69 -2.42
N ILE A 141 -17.69 -8.68 -1.38
CA ILE A 141 -17.75 -9.79 -0.41
C ILE A 141 -18.12 -11.10 -1.09
N SER A 142 -19.17 -11.10 -1.93
CA SER A 142 -19.60 -12.30 -2.66
C SER A 142 -18.47 -12.85 -3.54
N LEU A 143 -17.80 -11.99 -4.31
CA LEU A 143 -16.70 -12.37 -5.20
C LEU A 143 -15.50 -12.99 -4.47
N ILE A 144 -15.24 -12.56 -3.22
CA ILE A 144 -14.16 -13.12 -2.40
C ILE A 144 -14.58 -14.48 -1.85
N ILE A 145 -15.82 -14.62 -1.32
CA ILE A 145 -16.30 -15.86 -0.72
C ILE A 145 -16.44 -16.97 -1.76
N GLU A 146 -16.86 -16.65 -2.98
CA GLU A 146 -17.01 -17.61 -4.08
C GLU A 146 -15.67 -18.21 -4.56
N ASP A 147 -14.56 -17.57 -4.24
CA ASP A 147 -13.21 -17.98 -4.66
C ASP A 147 -12.39 -18.62 -3.51
N CYS A 148 -12.93 -18.68 -2.30
CA CYS A 148 -12.34 -19.34 -1.16
C CYS A 148 -12.83 -20.80 -1.04
#